data_2a106c921bdc21ba4932d88f2c57ac24
#
_entry.id   2a106c921bdc21ba4932d88f2c57ac24
#
_cell.length_a   1.000
_cell.length_b   1.000
_cell.length_c   1.000
_cell.angle_alpha   90.00
_cell.angle_beta   90.00
_cell.angle_gamma   90.00
#
_symmetry.space_group_name_H-M   'P 1'
#
loop_
_entity.id
_entity.type
_entity.pdbx_description
1 polymer ?
#
loop_
_entity_poly.entity_id
_entity_poly.type
_entity_poly.pdbx_seq_one_letter_code
_entity_poly.pdbx_strand_id
1 'polypeptide(L)'
;IGFYLRLQRKYLIVLNKLMKKIAIIGGGISGLYFANILNHQKNFEYKIFEKKDNYNFLEGYGIQLSVNSIKLLNQIEFNKFQNDKKFNPDKINFHSIKSSEKICDLNISDFNTKDCKYTTLKRSDLVNFLKKDLESLIKTNYNISNIDHKNQKIKLTFENKENAECDHLIISDGIFSK
;
A
#
# COMPACT_ATOMS: atom_id res chain seq x y z
N ILE A 1 23.95 -30.09 20.84
CA ILE A 1 22.83 -29.74 19.91
C ILE A 1 21.66 -29.11 20.69
N GLY A 2 21.20 -29.69 21.82
CA GLY A 2 20.08 -29.15 22.60
C GLY A 2 20.29 -27.78 23.23
N PHE A 3 21.52 -27.43 23.63
CA PHE A 3 21.84 -26.13 24.21
C PHE A 3 21.84 -25.00 23.16
N TYR A 4 22.32 -25.27 21.95
CA TYR A 4 22.34 -24.34 20.83
C TYR A 4 20.92 -24.00 20.36
N LEU A 5 20.04 -25.00 20.25
CA LEU A 5 18.63 -24.82 19.93
C LEU A 5 17.86 -24.03 21.00
N ARG A 6 18.19 -24.20 22.30
CA ARG A 6 17.62 -23.39 23.40
C ARG A 6 18.08 -21.93 23.35
N LEU A 7 19.33 -21.67 23.02
CA LEU A 7 19.86 -20.32 22.84
C LEU A 7 19.21 -19.61 21.65
N GLN A 8 19.10 -20.27 20.51
CA GLN A 8 18.41 -19.72 19.34
C GLN A 8 16.95 -19.41 19.63
N ARG A 9 16.24 -20.32 20.32
CA ARG A 9 14.84 -20.09 20.74
C ARG A 9 14.70 -18.91 21.70
N LYS A 10 15.62 -18.76 22.63
CA LYS A 10 15.63 -17.64 23.59
C LYS A 10 15.94 -16.32 22.90
N TYR A 11 16.86 -16.33 21.94
CA TYR A 11 17.20 -15.16 21.11
C TYR A 11 16.04 -14.76 20.19
N LEU A 12 15.36 -15.72 19.59
CA LEU A 12 14.18 -15.49 18.76
C LEU A 12 13.02 -14.90 19.60
N ILE A 13 12.82 -15.37 20.83
CA ILE A 13 11.80 -14.84 21.76
C ILE A 13 12.13 -13.41 22.15
N VAL A 14 13.41 -13.08 22.39
CA VAL A 14 13.85 -11.72 22.73
C VAL A 14 13.69 -10.79 21.53
N LEU A 15 14.05 -11.22 20.31
CA LEU A 15 13.85 -10.46 19.08
C LEU A 15 12.36 -10.20 18.81
N ASN A 16 11.50 -11.21 18.96
CA ASN A 16 10.04 -11.04 18.79
C ASN A 16 9.45 -10.08 19.85
N LYS A 17 10.04 -10.00 21.04
CA LYS A 17 9.61 -9.07 22.10
C LYS A 17 10.06 -7.62 21.82
N LEU A 18 11.06 -7.43 20.97
CA LEU A 18 11.60 -6.12 20.57
C LEU A 18 10.98 -5.59 19.26
N MET A 19 10.39 -6.45 18.45
CA MET A 19 9.75 -6.04 17.20
C MET A 19 8.42 -5.35 17.48
N LYS A 20 8.28 -4.13 16.98
CA LYS A 20 7.03 -3.38 17.06
C LYS A 20 6.00 -3.96 16.10
N LYS A 21 4.76 -4.11 16.60
CA LYS A 21 3.62 -4.57 15.81
C LYS A 21 2.89 -3.40 15.18
N ILE A 22 2.68 -3.47 13.89
CA ILE A 22 1.96 -2.45 13.12
C ILE A 22 0.70 -3.06 12.52
N ALA A 23 -0.43 -2.42 12.75
CA ALA A 23 -1.66 -2.71 12.02
C ALA A 23 -1.86 -1.66 10.93
N ILE A 24 -2.13 -2.11 9.71
CA ILE A 24 -2.45 -1.27 8.56
C ILE A 24 -3.91 -1.52 8.19
N ILE A 25 -4.74 -0.49 8.27
CA ILE A 25 -6.15 -0.57 7.90
C ILE A 25 -6.34 -0.06 6.49
N GLY A 26 -6.85 -0.95 5.63
CA GLY A 26 -7.06 -0.70 4.21
C GLY A 26 -5.95 -1.28 3.33
N GLY A 27 -6.34 -2.22 2.47
CA GLY A 27 -5.49 -2.88 1.48
C GLY A 27 -5.44 -2.12 0.14
N GLY A 28 -5.73 -0.82 0.12
CA GLY A 28 -5.61 0.03 -1.06
C GLY A 28 -4.17 0.38 -1.41
N ILE A 29 -3.97 1.25 -2.41
CA ILE A 29 -2.65 1.67 -2.90
C ILE A 29 -1.77 2.18 -1.75
N SER A 30 -2.31 3.04 -0.87
CA SER A 30 -1.54 3.65 0.22
C SER A 30 -1.10 2.62 1.26
N GLY A 31 -2.01 1.74 1.70
CA GLY A 31 -1.69 0.70 2.69
C GLY A 31 -0.71 -0.33 2.16
N LEU A 32 -0.89 -0.76 0.91
CA LEU A 32 0.04 -1.69 0.26
C LEU A 32 1.42 -1.06 0.02
N TYR A 33 1.46 0.21 -0.38
CA TYR A 33 2.73 0.93 -0.54
C TYR A 33 3.48 1.01 0.79
N PHE A 34 2.79 1.40 1.87
CA PHE A 34 3.40 1.47 3.19
C PHE A 34 3.89 0.10 3.67
N ALA A 35 3.11 -0.95 3.44
CA ALA A 35 3.50 -2.32 3.76
C ALA A 35 4.78 -2.76 3.01
N ASN A 36 4.92 -2.39 1.74
CA ASN A 36 6.15 -2.64 0.98
C ASN A 36 7.36 -1.93 1.60
N ILE A 37 7.22 -0.68 2.05
CA ILE A 37 8.30 0.03 2.76
C ILE A 37 8.70 -0.73 4.03
N LEU A 38 7.74 -1.21 4.82
CA LEU A 38 8.03 -2.00 6.03
C LEU A 38 8.72 -3.33 5.70
N ASN A 39 8.32 -3.99 4.61
CA ASN A 39 8.91 -5.24 4.18
C ASN A 39 10.41 -5.11 3.87
N HIS A 40 10.84 -3.97 3.34
CA HIS A 40 12.26 -3.68 3.12
C HIS A 40 13.03 -3.43 4.41
N GLN A 41 12.39 -2.96 5.49
CA GLN A 41 13.06 -2.60 6.75
C GLN A 41 13.28 -3.78 7.71
N LYS A 42 12.52 -4.88 7.59
CA LYS A 42 12.62 -6.14 8.38
C LYS A 42 12.58 -6.00 9.92
N ASN A 43 12.29 -4.81 10.44
CA ASN A 43 12.33 -4.51 11.89
C ASN A 43 10.94 -4.49 12.53
N PHE A 44 9.89 -4.78 11.76
CA PHE A 44 8.51 -4.69 12.19
C PHE A 44 7.75 -5.97 11.87
N GLU A 45 6.86 -6.37 12.79
CA GLU A 45 5.79 -7.32 12.50
C GLU A 45 4.57 -6.50 12.08
N TYR A 46 3.98 -6.78 10.92
CA TYR A 46 2.81 -6.04 10.47
C TYR A 46 1.76 -6.93 9.81
N LYS A 47 0.51 -6.47 9.85
CA LYS A 47 -0.64 -7.07 9.16
C LYS A 47 -1.47 -5.99 8.50
N ILE A 48 -2.06 -6.33 7.36
CA ILE A 48 -2.98 -5.48 6.62
C ILE A 48 -4.39 -6.03 6.80
N PHE A 49 -5.30 -5.16 7.22
CA PHE A 49 -6.71 -5.51 7.44
C PHE A 49 -7.55 -4.78 6.39
N GLU A 50 -8.21 -5.56 5.52
CA GLU A 50 -9.06 -5.07 4.45
C GLU A 50 -10.52 -5.44 4.73
N LYS A 51 -11.42 -4.47 4.61
CA LYS A 51 -12.86 -4.68 4.90
C LYS A 51 -13.56 -5.56 3.87
N LYS A 52 -13.13 -5.57 2.61
CA LYS A 52 -13.73 -6.36 1.54
C LYS A 52 -13.38 -7.83 1.70
N ASP A 53 -14.36 -8.72 1.43
CA ASP A 53 -14.17 -10.16 1.42
C ASP A 53 -13.31 -10.63 0.26
N ASN A 54 -13.66 -10.17 -0.93
CA ASN A 54 -12.95 -10.47 -2.15
C ASN A 54 -12.00 -9.33 -2.48
N TYR A 55 -10.72 -9.61 -2.35
CA TYR A 55 -9.63 -8.73 -2.74
C TYR A 55 -9.47 -8.72 -4.28
N ASN A 56 -10.59 -8.71 -4.97
CA ASN A 56 -10.61 -8.77 -6.43
C ASN A 56 -10.59 -7.33 -6.99
N PHE A 57 -9.40 -6.80 -7.22
CA PHE A 57 -9.18 -5.47 -7.81
C PHE A 57 -9.32 -5.43 -9.33
N LEU A 58 -10.10 -6.35 -9.91
CA LEU A 58 -10.36 -6.35 -11.35
C LEU A 58 -11.14 -5.11 -11.81
N GLU A 59 -11.85 -4.44 -10.90
CA GLU A 59 -12.48 -3.16 -11.17
C GLU A 59 -11.41 -2.06 -11.24
N GLY A 60 -11.06 -1.64 -12.43
CA GLY A 60 -10.01 -0.67 -12.59
C GLY A 60 -10.25 0.31 -13.71
N TYR A 61 -10.44 1.55 -13.33
CA TYR A 61 -10.21 2.70 -14.19
C TYR A 61 -8.71 2.97 -14.34
N GLY A 62 -8.34 3.74 -15.37
CA GLY A 62 -6.99 4.25 -15.51
C GLY A 62 -6.67 5.24 -14.39
N ILE A 63 -5.45 5.18 -13.88
CA ILE A 63 -4.92 6.17 -12.94
C ILE A 63 -3.72 6.87 -13.52
N GLN A 64 -3.49 8.07 -13.04
CA GLN A 64 -2.38 8.91 -13.43
C GLN A 64 -1.45 9.09 -12.24
N LEU A 65 -0.18 8.84 -12.44
CA LEU A 65 0.87 8.96 -11.45
C LEU A 65 1.82 10.08 -11.84
N SER A 66 1.90 11.11 -11.00
CA SER A 66 2.86 12.18 -11.18
C SER A 66 4.30 11.68 -10.98
N VAL A 67 5.25 12.47 -11.44
CA VAL A 67 6.70 12.22 -11.26
C VAL A 67 7.04 11.97 -9.78
N ASN A 68 6.41 12.71 -8.86
CA ASN A 68 6.61 12.53 -7.42
C ASN A 68 6.13 11.14 -6.94
N SER A 69 4.98 10.68 -7.44
CA SER A 69 4.48 9.34 -7.12
C SER A 69 5.38 8.25 -7.68
N ILE A 70 5.89 8.42 -8.90
CA ILE A 70 6.84 7.49 -9.50
C ILE A 70 8.15 7.44 -8.71
N LYS A 71 8.65 8.59 -8.24
CA LYS A 71 9.85 8.64 -7.39
C LYS A 71 9.67 7.81 -6.11
N LEU A 72 8.51 7.90 -5.48
CA LEU A 72 8.19 7.09 -4.30
C LEU A 72 8.08 5.60 -4.66
N LEU A 73 7.35 5.26 -5.70
CA LEU A 73 7.18 3.87 -6.13
C LEU A 73 8.49 3.20 -6.56
N ASN A 74 9.43 3.97 -7.10
CA ASN A 74 10.76 3.45 -7.45
C ASN A 74 11.57 3.00 -6.22
N GLN A 75 11.23 3.45 -5.01
CA GLN A 75 11.82 2.94 -3.76
C GLN A 75 11.46 1.48 -3.49
N ILE A 76 10.39 1.00 -4.10
CA ILE A 76 9.92 -0.38 -4.03
C ILE A 76 10.01 -1.08 -5.41
N GLU A 77 10.98 -0.69 -6.21
CA GLU A 77 11.33 -1.31 -7.50
C GLU A 77 10.29 -1.16 -8.62
N PHE A 78 9.43 -0.14 -8.58
CA PHE A 78 8.44 0.10 -9.65
C PHE A 78 9.09 0.36 -11.02
N ASN A 79 10.32 0.81 -11.07
CA ASN A 79 11.11 0.91 -12.30
C ASN A 79 11.27 -0.43 -13.04
N LYS A 80 11.16 -1.57 -12.33
CA LYS A 80 11.17 -2.93 -12.91
C LYS A 80 9.78 -3.42 -13.37
N PHE A 81 8.72 -2.64 -13.11
CA PHE A 81 7.36 -2.98 -13.53
C PHE A 81 7.25 -3.00 -15.06
N GLN A 82 6.45 -3.92 -15.59
CA GLN A 82 6.28 -4.20 -17.01
C GLN A 82 5.96 -2.93 -17.83
N ASN A 83 6.75 -2.67 -18.88
CA ASN A 83 6.62 -1.46 -19.69
C ASN A 83 5.38 -1.44 -20.57
N ASP A 84 4.90 -2.59 -21.01
CA ASP A 84 3.68 -2.76 -21.82
C ASP A 84 2.38 -2.41 -21.06
N LYS A 85 2.46 -2.35 -19.72
CA LYS A 85 1.36 -1.95 -18.84
C LYS A 85 1.40 -0.48 -18.43
N LYS A 86 2.38 0.27 -18.91
CA LYS A 86 2.57 1.68 -18.60
C LYS A 86 2.51 2.51 -19.88
N PHE A 87 1.89 3.68 -19.78
CA PHE A 87 1.94 4.69 -20.81
C PHE A 87 2.46 6.00 -20.21
N ASN A 88 3.41 6.63 -20.88
CA ASN A 88 4.00 7.89 -20.46
C ASN A 88 3.57 9.00 -21.44
N PRO A 89 2.48 9.72 -21.18
CA PRO A 89 2.03 10.81 -22.04
C PRO A 89 2.99 12.00 -21.95
N ASP A 90 3.17 12.69 -23.06
CA ASP A 90 3.97 13.92 -23.12
C ASP A 90 3.12 15.16 -22.79
N LYS A 91 1.81 15.07 -23.03
CA LYS A 91 0.89 16.21 -22.94
C LYS A 91 -0.48 15.79 -22.47
N ILE A 92 -1.15 16.66 -21.72
CA ILE A 92 -2.59 16.60 -21.41
C ILE A 92 -3.29 17.75 -22.15
N ASN A 93 -4.32 17.43 -22.91
CA ASN A 93 -5.17 18.40 -23.58
C ASN A 93 -6.49 18.52 -22.84
N PHE A 94 -6.95 19.72 -22.59
CA PHE A 94 -8.23 20.00 -21.98
C PHE A 94 -9.19 20.58 -23.04
N HIS A 95 -10.35 19.98 -23.17
CA HIS A 95 -11.37 20.38 -24.12
C HIS A 95 -12.68 20.71 -23.41
N SER A 96 -13.43 21.68 -23.95
CA SER A 96 -14.78 21.98 -23.54
C SER A 96 -15.73 20.85 -23.95
N ILE A 97 -16.51 20.31 -23.00
CA ILE A 97 -17.56 19.33 -23.33
C ILE A 97 -18.65 19.93 -24.22
N LYS A 98 -18.92 21.22 -24.09
CA LYS A 98 -20.01 21.89 -24.85
C LYS A 98 -19.65 22.22 -26.29
N SER A 99 -18.43 22.72 -26.54
CA SER A 99 -18.01 23.18 -27.86
C SER A 99 -16.97 22.29 -28.51
N SER A 100 -16.45 21.28 -27.82
CA SER A 100 -15.29 20.47 -28.21
C SER A 100 -14.02 21.27 -28.49
N GLU A 101 -14.04 22.57 -28.24
CA GLU A 101 -12.88 23.44 -28.42
C GLU A 101 -11.83 23.15 -27.37
N LYS A 102 -10.58 23.30 -27.75
CA LYS A 102 -9.47 23.15 -26.86
C LYS A 102 -9.34 24.36 -25.93
N ILE A 103 -9.36 24.11 -24.63
CA ILE A 103 -9.21 25.14 -23.60
C ILE A 103 -7.74 25.46 -23.35
N CYS A 104 -6.93 24.43 -23.09
CA CYS A 104 -5.50 24.57 -22.84
C CYS A 104 -4.77 23.24 -22.97
N ASP A 105 -3.45 23.31 -22.99
CA ASP A 105 -2.53 22.19 -22.92
C ASP A 105 -1.65 22.28 -21.68
N LEU A 106 -1.25 21.13 -21.19
CA LEU A 106 -0.19 20.99 -20.19
C LEU A 106 0.89 20.04 -20.74
N ASN A 107 2.09 20.55 -20.96
CA ASN A 107 3.24 19.74 -21.31
C ASN A 107 3.75 19.02 -20.07
N ILE A 108 3.42 17.73 -19.95
CA ILE A 108 3.84 16.93 -18.79
C ILE A 108 5.27 16.43 -18.92
N SER A 109 5.77 16.34 -20.16
CA SER A 109 7.16 15.99 -20.44
C SER A 109 8.16 16.92 -19.74
N ASP A 110 7.79 18.19 -19.53
CA ASP A 110 8.65 19.20 -18.89
C ASP A 110 8.94 18.87 -17.41
N PHE A 111 8.10 18.06 -16.78
CA PHE A 111 8.29 17.60 -15.41
C PHE A 111 9.03 16.26 -15.32
N ASN A 112 9.21 15.57 -16.44
CA ASN A 112 9.85 14.25 -16.47
C ASN A 112 11.35 14.36 -16.21
N THR A 113 11.88 13.35 -15.54
CA THR A 113 13.32 13.14 -15.39
C THR A 113 13.72 11.84 -16.10
N LYS A 114 15.02 11.54 -16.16
CA LYS A 114 15.53 10.30 -16.74
C LYS A 114 14.88 9.06 -16.10
N ASP A 115 14.69 9.08 -14.78
CA ASP A 115 14.27 7.91 -14.00
C ASP A 115 12.82 7.97 -13.56
N CYS A 116 12.17 9.13 -13.67
CA CYS A 116 10.79 9.32 -13.24
C CYS A 116 10.00 10.05 -14.34
N LYS A 117 9.04 9.34 -14.94
CA LYS A 117 8.14 9.90 -15.95
C LYS A 117 6.72 9.87 -15.46
N TYR A 118 5.95 10.89 -15.78
CA TYR A 118 4.51 10.86 -15.61
C TYR A 118 3.95 9.60 -16.28
N THR A 119 3.14 8.84 -15.56
CA THR A 119 2.75 7.49 -15.97
C THR A 119 1.26 7.30 -15.80
N THR A 120 0.61 6.75 -16.83
CA THR A 120 -0.76 6.24 -16.74
C THR A 120 -0.74 4.72 -16.84
N LEU A 121 -1.60 4.07 -16.06
CA LEU A 121 -1.74 2.62 -16.06
C LEU A 121 -3.10 2.23 -15.49
N LYS A 122 -3.47 0.97 -15.59
CA LYS A 122 -4.67 0.45 -14.91
C LYS A 122 -4.42 0.40 -13.39
N ARG A 123 -5.40 0.86 -12.62
CA ARG A 123 -5.35 0.78 -11.15
C ARG A 123 -5.12 -0.65 -10.66
N SER A 124 -5.78 -1.62 -11.30
CA SER A 124 -5.62 -3.04 -10.99
C SER A 124 -4.18 -3.52 -11.14
N ASP A 125 -3.48 -3.08 -12.18
CA ASP A 125 -2.10 -3.48 -12.41
C ASP A 125 -1.15 -2.92 -11.34
N LEU A 126 -1.36 -1.66 -10.92
CA LEU A 126 -0.60 -1.08 -9.82
C LEU A 126 -0.87 -1.83 -8.50
N VAL A 127 -2.13 -2.12 -8.20
CA VAL A 127 -2.47 -2.84 -6.97
C VAL A 127 -1.89 -4.25 -6.97
N ASN A 128 -1.94 -4.96 -8.09
CA ASN A 128 -1.32 -6.29 -8.22
C ASN A 128 0.20 -6.23 -8.04
N PHE A 129 0.85 -5.21 -8.57
CA PHE A 129 2.27 -4.98 -8.33
C PHE A 129 2.56 -4.78 -6.83
N LEU A 130 1.80 -3.91 -6.17
CA LEU A 130 1.98 -3.60 -4.76
C LEU A 130 1.64 -4.78 -3.82
N LYS A 131 0.70 -5.64 -4.24
CA LYS A 131 0.24 -6.79 -3.45
C LYS A 131 1.18 -7.98 -3.52
N LYS A 132 1.94 -8.10 -4.58
CA LYS A 132 2.90 -9.18 -4.79
C LYS A 132 3.73 -9.38 -3.53
N ASP A 133 4.04 -10.43 -3.02
CA ASP A 133 4.83 -10.73 -1.81
C ASP A 133 4.18 -10.31 -0.46
N LEU A 134 2.98 -9.73 -0.46
CA LEU A 134 2.24 -9.31 0.75
C LEU A 134 0.99 -10.15 1.01
N GLU A 135 0.62 -11.08 0.15
CA GLU A 135 -0.66 -11.79 0.18
C GLU A 135 -0.93 -12.52 1.50
N SER A 136 0.09 -13.14 2.08
CA SER A 136 -0.01 -13.84 3.37
C SER A 136 -0.24 -12.91 4.57
N LEU A 137 0.04 -11.62 4.42
CA LEU A 137 -0.08 -10.59 5.46
C LEU A 137 -1.42 -9.85 5.39
N ILE A 138 -2.20 -10.05 4.33
CA ILE A 138 -3.49 -9.42 4.12
C ILE A 138 -4.59 -10.28 4.74
N LYS A 139 -5.38 -9.66 5.61
CA LYS A 139 -6.59 -10.23 6.19
C LYS A 139 -7.80 -9.54 5.59
N THR A 140 -8.64 -10.28 4.88
CA THR A 140 -9.89 -9.79 4.28
C THR A 140 -11.07 -10.00 5.22
N ASN A 141 -12.18 -9.30 4.99
CA ASN A 141 -13.36 -9.30 5.87
C ASN A 141 -13.05 -8.76 7.29
N TYR A 142 -12.19 -7.74 7.38
CA TYR A 142 -11.82 -7.10 8.64
C TYR A 142 -12.23 -5.62 8.62
N ASN A 143 -13.54 -5.37 8.70
CA ASN A 143 -14.06 -4.02 8.88
C ASN A 143 -13.95 -3.60 10.34
N ILE A 144 -13.31 -2.46 10.64
CA ILE A 144 -13.13 -1.98 12.01
C ILE A 144 -14.48 -1.54 12.58
N SER A 145 -14.79 -2.02 13.78
CA SER A 145 -15.93 -1.57 14.59
C SER A 145 -15.53 -0.70 15.77
N ASN A 146 -14.35 -0.93 16.36
CA ASN A 146 -13.85 -0.11 17.48
C ASN A 146 -12.33 -0.10 17.55
N ILE A 147 -11.78 1.03 18.02
CA ILE A 147 -10.36 1.23 18.31
C ILE A 147 -10.26 1.71 19.75
N ASP A 148 -9.54 0.99 20.59
CA ASP A 148 -9.32 1.31 21.99
C ASP A 148 -7.81 1.44 22.27
N HIS A 149 -7.41 2.52 22.91
CA HIS A 149 -6.01 2.79 23.24
C HIS A 149 -5.80 2.70 24.76
N LYS A 150 -5.17 1.63 25.22
CA LYS A 150 -4.86 1.40 26.64
C LYS A 150 -3.43 0.89 26.82
N ASN A 151 -2.77 1.37 27.86
CA ASN A 151 -1.45 0.87 28.29
C ASN A 151 -0.41 0.82 27.15
N GLN A 152 -0.34 1.88 26.34
CA GLN A 152 0.59 2.00 25.19
C GLN A 152 0.34 0.95 24.08
N LYS A 153 -0.79 0.27 24.10
CA LYS A 153 -1.24 -0.67 23.07
C LYS A 153 -2.54 -0.20 22.45
N ILE A 154 -2.71 -0.53 21.20
CA ILE A 154 -3.93 -0.25 20.45
C ILE A 154 -4.64 -1.58 20.23
N LYS A 155 -5.85 -1.69 20.75
CA LYS A 155 -6.73 -2.84 20.55
C LYS A 155 -7.74 -2.50 19.45
N LEU A 156 -7.78 -3.34 18.44
CA LEU A 156 -8.71 -3.25 17.31
C LEU A 156 -9.79 -4.32 17.50
N THR A 157 -11.04 -3.94 17.32
CA THR A 157 -12.18 -4.86 17.25
C THR A 157 -12.80 -4.75 15.87
N PHE A 158 -13.11 -5.88 15.25
CA PHE A 158 -13.67 -5.95 13.90
C PHE A 158 -15.14 -6.44 13.95
N GLU A 159 -15.91 -6.12 12.91
CA GLU A 159 -17.32 -6.54 12.79
C GLU A 159 -17.48 -8.06 12.75
N ASN A 160 -16.49 -8.79 12.25
CA ASN A 160 -16.43 -10.25 12.26
C ASN A 160 -16.15 -10.87 13.65
N LYS A 161 -16.13 -10.02 14.73
CA LYS A 161 -15.86 -10.38 16.13
C LYS A 161 -14.40 -10.77 16.44
N GLU A 162 -13.51 -10.69 15.45
CA GLU A 162 -12.09 -10.86 15.67
C GLU A 162 -11.47 -9.62 16.34
N ASN A 163 -10.32 -9.81 16.98
CA ASN A 163 -9.57 -8.75 17.62
C ASN A 163 -8.10 -8.80 17.20
N ALA A 164 -7.45 -7.65 17.19
CA ALA A 164 -6.01 -7.54 17.01
C ALA A 164 -5.43 -6.52 18.00
N GLU A 165 -4.15 -6.66 18.32
CA GLU A 165 -3.42 -5.71 19.15
C GLU A 165 -2.14 -5.29 18.44
N CYS A 166 -1.83 -3.99 18.47
CA CYS A 166 -0.64 -3.44 17.85
C CYS A 166 -0.02 -2.32 18.69
N ASP A 167 1.23 -1.97 18.39
CA ASP A 167 1.94 -0.83 18.95
C ASP A 167 1.65 0.44 18.16
N HIS A 168 1.48 0.31 16.84
CA HIS A 168 1.20 1.43 15.94
C HIS A 168 0.08 1.05 14.97
N LEU A 169 -0.77 2.03 14.68
CA LEU A 169 -1.88 1.91 13.76
C LEU A 169 -1.71 2.88 12.60
N ILE A 170 -1.78 2.36 11.38
CA ILE A 170 -1.80 3.15 10.14
C ILE A 170 -3.20 3.02 9.52
N ILE A 171 -3.88 4.13 9.37
CA ILE A 171 -5.21 4.18 8.76
C ILE A 171 -5.07 4.64 7.32
N SER A 172 -5.46 3.79 6.37
CA SER A 172 -5.41 4.00 4.93
C SER A 172 -6.67 3.46 4.23
N ASP A 173 -7.81 3.61 4.87
CA ASP A 173 -9.13 3.06 4.49
C ASP A 173 -9.85 3.89 3.41
N GLY A 174 -9.20 4.93 2.88
CA GLY A 174 -9.61 5.69 1.71
C GLY A 174 -10.56 6.85 2.02
N ILE A 175 -11.26 7.33 0.96
CA ILE A 175 -12.11 8.54 1.04
C ILE A 175 -13.39 8.35 1.85
N PHE A 176 -13.77 7.12 2.16
CA PHE A 176 -14.92 6.78 3.00
C PHE A 176 -14.50 6.38 4.42
N SER A 177 -13.35 6.86 4.88
CA SER A 177 -12.90 6.70 6.27
C SER A 177 -13.95 7.27 7.24
N LYS A 178 -14.21 6.53 8.31
CA LYS A 178 -15.16 6.92 9.35
C LYS A 178 -14.42 7.49 10.56
#